data_758858a8eace8bdfd87f92285d6bb4e1
#
_entry.id   758858a8eace8bdfd87f92285d6bb4e1
#
_cell.length_a   1.000
_cell.length_b   1.000
_cell.length_c   1.000
_cell.angle_alpha   90.00
_cell.angle_beta   90.00
_cell.angle_gamma   90.00
#
_symmetry.space_group_name_H-M   'P 1'
#
loop_
_entity.id
_entity.type
_entity.pdbx_description
1 polymer ?
#
loop_
_entity_poly.entity_id
_entity_poly.type
_entity_poly.pdbx_seq_one_letter_code
_entity_poly.pdbx_strand_id
1 'polypeptide(L)'
;TLITLRWFREAEVLRGIDVNLGKDETVRLHREGPGWSSTLEHTPIRVDTVFVSGVIQDNLNNSLVSNAGLAHLIAPNREWVVSMMDEVFQWQVDFSRQVRSGDTYRIVFERQVRPDGSMRDGHIIAAEFVNGGTPYLAVWFDPNDDGDGTFYDELGRSVRRAFLTKPIELGRISSVYSNSRLHPIHNIRRPHRGVDYAANTGTPIMATGDGVVIYADWKGELGNLVEIQHPNGWVTRYGHMSRFAPGVRPGTRVKQSQTIGRVGQTGGATGPHVHYEMRRRDGSALNPLRVRLPPGDPIPSDSWGKWAVESRQRLRMLEALPGPPIAVLAEAPDADSPAIDEPAGGD
;
A
#
# COMPACT_ATOMS: atom_id res chain seq x y z
N THR A 1 4.49 27.54 -4.72
CA THR A 1 3.68 28.40 -5.63
C THR A 1 4.64 29.24 -6.46
N LEU A 2 4.56 29.15 -7.79
CA LEU A 2 5.30 29.99 -8.72
C LEU A 2 4.36 31.03 -9.29
N ILE A 3 4.78 32.30 -9.28
CA ILE A 3 4.00 33.40 -9.85
C ILE A 3 4.77 33.96 -11.04
N THR A 4 4.13 33.97 -12.22
CA THR A 4 4.67 34.55 -13.45
C THR A 4 3.89 35.80 -13.81
N LEU A 5 4.61 36.93 -14.00
CA LEU A 5 4.02 38.20 -14.41
C LEU A 5 4.25 38.42 -15.89
N ARG A 6 3.19 38.81 -16.63
CA ARG A 6 3.22 39.13 -18.07
C ARG A 6 2.92 40.62 -18.28
N TRP A 7 3.79 41.33 -19.01
CA TRP A 7 3.72 42.75 -19.26
C TRP A 7 3.50 43.09 -20.74
N PHE A 8 2.82 44.18 -20.99
CA PHE A 8 2.88 44.81 -22.31
C PHE A 8 4.22 45.52 -22.49
N ARG A 9 4.96 45.18 -23.51
CA ARG A 9 6.34 45.60 -23.74
C ARG A 9 6.48 47.14 -23.92
N GLU A 10 5.46 47.79 -24.50
CA GLU A 10 5.49 49.22 -24.86
C GLU A 10 4.85 50.13 -23.83
N ALA A 11 4.07 49.62 -22.87
CA ALA A 11 3.26 50.44 -21.97
C ALA A 11 3.59 50.24 -20.48
N GLU A 12 4.55 49.40 -20.12
CA GLU A 12 4.87 49.01 -18.75
C GLU A 12 3.63 48.61 -17.90
N VAL A 13 2.58 48.10 -18.58
CA VAL A 13 1.33 47.74 -17.95
C VAL A 13 1.25 46.22 -17.80
N LEU A 14 0.93 45.77 -16.60
CA LEU A 14 0.71 44.35 -16.30
C LEU A 14 -0.47 43.84 -17.11
N ARG A 15 -0.18 42.84 -17.96
CA ARG A 15 -1.14 42.17 -18.86
C ARG A 15 -1.82 40.96 -18.22
N GLY A 16 -1.07 40.22 -17.44
CA GLY A 16 -1.56 39.00 -16.83
C GLY A 16 -0.65 38.48 -15.71
N ILE A 17 -1.22 37.63 -14.89
CA ILE A 17 -0.54 36.96 -13.80
C ILE A 17 -0.91 35.50 -13.88
N ASP A 18 0.09 34.60 -13.94
CA ASP A 18 -0.12 33.17 -13.83
C ASP A 18 0.35 32.74 -12.43
N VAL A 19 -0.55 32.11 -11.68
CA VAL A 19 -0.28 31.58 -10.34
C VAL A 19 -0.37 30.07 -10.41
N ASN A 20 0.78 29.39 -10.37
CA ASN A 20 0.81 27.93 -10.33
C ASN A 20 0.46 27.47 -8.90
N LEU A 21 -0.68 26.84 -8.71
CA LEU A 21 -1.13 26.28 -7.44
C LEU A 21 -0.48 24.93 -7.14
N GLY A 22 0.08 24.29 -8.18
CA GLY A 22 0.76 23.02 -8.13
C GLY A 22 1.30 22.65 -9.51
N LYS A 23 1.52 21.37 -9.77
CA LYS A 23 1.93 20.89 -11.11
C LYS A 23 0.75 20.79 -12.09
N ASP A 24 -0.47 20.74 -11.58
CA ASP A 24 -1.66 20.40 -12.35
C ASP A 24 -2.65 21.55 -12.50
N GLU A 25 -2.48 22.65 -11.78
CA GLU A 25 -3.41 23.77 -11.76
C GLU A 25 -2.69 25.11 -11.83
N THR A 26 -3.16 25.97 -12.72
CA THR A 26 -2.68 27.35 -12.86
C THR A 26 -3.88 28.29 -12.89
N VAL A 27 -3.92 29.24 -11.96
CA VAL A 27 -4.85 30.37 -12.04
C VAL A 27 -4.22 31.39 -12.96
N ARG A 28 -4.90 31.69 -14.07
CA ARG A 28 -4.50 32.73 -15.00
C ARG A 28 -5.39 33.93 -14.84
N LEU A 29 -4.81 35.04 -14.41
CA LEU A 29 -5.44 36.36 -14.38
C LEU A 29 -5.04 37.11 -15.64
N HIS A 30 -5.98 37.68 -16.34
CA HIS A 30 -5.71 38.55 -17.48
C HIS A 30 -6.54 39.83 -17.39
N ARG A 31 -5.99 40.89 -17.97
CA ARG A 31 -6.60 42.21 -17.92
C ARG A 31 -7.62 42.33 -19.05
N GLU A 32 -8.87 42.68 -18.72
CA GLU A 32 -9.95 42.95 -19.65
C GLU A 32 -10.46 44.39 -19.44
N GLY A 33 -10.01 45.32 -20.28
CA GLY A 33 -10.32 46.74 -20.13
C GLY A 33 -9.79 47.27 -18.78
N PRO A 34 -10.65 47.90 -17.94
CA PRO A 34 -10.26 48.41 -16.63
C PRO A 34 -10.24 47.32 -15.54
N GLY A 35 -10.76 46.11 -15.82
CA GLY A 35 -10.92 45.01 -14.88
C GLY A 35 -9.94 43.86 -15.08
N TRP A 36 -10.09 42.86 -14.23
CA TRP A 36 -9.37 41.59 -14.32
C TRP A 36 -10.36 40.43 -14.39
N SER A 37 -10.08 39.46 -15.24
CA SER A 37 -10.77 38.18 -15.26
C SER A 37 -9.82 37.07 -14.81
N SER A 38 -10.37 35.98 -14.30
CA SER A 38 -9.58 34.83 -13.85
C SER A 38 -10.09 33.54 -14.48
N THR A 39 -9.16 32.69 -14.88
CA THR A 39 -9.46 31.34 -15.39
C THR A 39 -8.60 30.34 -14.64
N LEU A 40 -9.20 29.25 -14.18
CA LEU A 40 -8.48 28.10 -13.68
C LEU A 40 -8.18 27.16 -14.86
N GLU A 41 -6.92 26.97 -15.14
CA GLU A 41 -6.45 26.02 -16.16
C GLU A 41 -5.91 24.77 -15.50
N HIS A 42 -6.38 23.62 -15.97
CA HIS A 42 -5.86 22.31 -15.58
C HIS A 42 -4.83 21.82 -16.62
N THR A 43 -3.72 21.30 -16.13
CA THR A 43 -2.73 20.64 -16.99
C THR A 43 -3.39 19.42 -17.67
N PRO A 44 -3.35 19.33 -19.00
CA PRO A 44 -3.92 18.17 -19.67
C PRO A 44 -3.17 16.90 -19.27
N ILE A 45 -3.91 15.89 -18.87
CA ILE A 45 -3.36 14.60 -18.45
C ILE A 45 -3.71 13.54 -19.49
N ARG A 46 -2.68 12.77 -19.91
CA ARG A 46 -2.85 11.60 -20.76
C ARG A 46 -2.77 10.35 -19.91
N VAL A 47 -3.67 9.41 -20.13
CA VAL A 47 -3.58 8.08 -19.52
C VAL A 47 -2.89 7.14 -20.51
N ASP A 48 -1.81 6.52 -20.08
CA ASP A 48 -1.07 5.50 -20.82
C ASP A 48 -1.18 4.15 -20.10
N THR A 49 -1.48 3.09 -20.87
CA THR A 49 -1.35 1.71 -20.39
C THR A 49 -0.01 1.14 -20.84
N VAL A 50 0.79 0.66 -19.91
CA VAL A 50 2.14 0.13 -20.16
C VAL A 50 2.17 -1.36 -19.87
N PHE A 51 2.77 -2.10 -20.80
CA PHE A 51 2.92 -3.55 -20.78
C PHE A 51 4.41 -3.88 -20.64
N VAL A 52 4.77 -4.64 -19.62
CA VAL A 52 6.16 -5.00 -19.33
C VAL A 52 6.25 -6.47 -18.93
N SER A 53 7.23 -7.16 -19.49
CA SER A 53 7.61 -8.50 -19.04
C SER A 53 9.12 -8.63 -19.03
N GLY A 54 9.63 -9.58 -18.26
CA GLY A 54 11.06 -9.82 -18.21
C GLY A 54 11.43 -11.03 -17.36
N VAL A 55 12.73 -11.33 -17.41
CA VAL A 55 13.37 -12.38 -16.63
C VAL A 55 14.34 -11.72 -15.66
N ILE A 56 14.28 -12.14 -14.40
CA ILE A 56 15.24 -11.68 -13.38
C ILE A 56 16.62 -12.23 -13.70
N GLN A 57 17.63 -11.36 -13.74
CA GLN A 57 19.02 -11.74 -13.92
C GLN A 57 19.75 -11.84 -12.57
N ASP A 58 19.55 -10.84 -11.71
CA ASP A 58 20.18 -10.72 -10.39
C ASP A 58 19.16 -10.40 -9.29
N ASN A 59 18.42 -9.30 -9.45
CA ASN A 59 17.38 -8.85 -8.52
C ASN A 59 16.27 -8.10 -9.27
N LEU A 60 15.13 -7.90 -8.59
CA LEU A 60 13.96 -7.24 -9.17
C LEU A 60 14.26 -5.81 -9.61
N ASN A 61 14.96 -5.03 -8.76
CA ASN A 61 15.24 -3.63 -9.03
C ASN A 61 16.04 -3.47 -10.34
N ASN A 62 17.18 -4.15 -10.46
CA ASN A 62 18.04 -4.05 -11.63
C ASN A 62 17.30 -4.52 -12.88
N SER A 63 16.57 -5.64 -12.78
CA SER A 63 15.85 -6.22 -13.91
C SER A 63 14.72 -5.33 -14.42
N LEU A 64 14.01 -4.62 -13.54
CA LEU A 64 12.97 -3.68 -13.93
C LEU A 64 13.56 -2.34 -14.44
N VAL A 65 14.52 -1.75 -13.70
CA VAL A 65 15.08 -0.45 -14.06
C VAL A 65 15.79 -0.51 -15.43
N SER A 66 16.42 -1.64 -15.77
CA SER A 66 17.10 -1.85 -17.06
C SER A 66 16.21 -2.43 -18.15
N ASN A 67 14.93 -2.73 -17.87
CA ASN A 67 14.04 -3.33 -18.84
C ASN A 67 13.79 -2.41 -20.05
N ALA A 68 13.97 -2.94 -21.25
CA ALA A 68 13.80 -2.19 -22.49
C ALA A 68 12.37 -1.65 -22.68
N GLY A 69 11.35 -2.39 -22.20
CA GLY A 69 9.95 -1.95 -22.20
C GLY A 69 9.71 -0.70 -21.37
N LEU A 70 10.57 -0.44 -20.37
CA LEU A 70 10.50 0.76 -19.52
C LEU A 70 11.48 1.86 -19.93
N ALA A 71 12.29 1.68 -21.02
CA ALA A 71 13.30 2.64 -21.42
C ALA A 71 12.74 4.03 -21.75
N HIS A 72 11.48 4.11 -22.17
CA HIS A 72 10.77 5.36 -22.46
C HIS A 72 10.34 6.11 -21.19
N LEU A 73 10.47 5.52 -20.00
CA LEU A 73 10.14 6.14 -18.72
C LEU A 73 11.37 6.85 -18.14
N ILE A 74 11.15 7.99 -17.50
CA ILE A 74 12.17 8.64 -16.67
C ILE A 74 12.49 7.77 -15.45
N ALA A 75 13.72 7.90 -14.90
CA ALA A 75 14.20 7.06 -13.81
C ALA A 75 13.23 6.95 -12.60
N PRO A 76 12.67 8.06 -12.06
CA PRO A 76 11.73 7.97 -10.94
C PRO A 76 10.48 7.11 -11.22
N ASN A 77 10.01 7.10 -12.47
CA ASN A 77 8.86 6.31 -12.85
C ASN A 77 9.19 4.81 -12.92
N ARG A 78 10.43 4.46 -13.29
CA ARG A 78 10.90 3.06 -13.26
C ARG A 78 11.06 2.55 -11.84
N GLU A 79 11.62 3.37 -10.95
CA GLU A 79 11.74 3.06 -9.52
C GLU A 79 10.36 2.90 -8.86
N TRP A 80 9.36 3.69 -9.29
CA TRP A 80 7.99 3.52 -8.85
C TRP A 80 7.43 2.14 -9.21
N VAL A 81 7.67 1.63 -10.44
CA VAL A 81 7.23 0.28 -10.83
C VAL A 81 7.84 -0.79 -9.92
N VAL A 82 9.13 -0.65 -9.56
CA VAL A 82 9.78 -1.56 -8.60
C VAL A 82 9.09 -1.55 -7.25
N SER A 83 8.82 -0.34 -6.73
CA SER A 83 8.15 -0.17 -5.42
C SER A 83 6.74 -0.77 -5.43
N MET A 84 6.00 -0.60 -6.52
CA MET A 84 4.66 -1.17 -6.66
C MET A 84 4.68 -2.70 -6.72
N MET A 85 5.65 -3.30 -7.41
CA MET A 85 5.79 -4.76 -7.42
C MET A 85 6.10 -5.31 -6.04
N ASP A 86 6.97 -4.64 -5.28
CA ASP A 86 7.23 -5.01 -3.89
C ASP A 86 5.96 -4.88 -3.03
N GLU A 87 5.23 -3.78 -3.15
CA GLU A 87 3.97 -3.56 -2.42
C GLU A 87 2.92 -4.63 -2.74
N VAL A 88 2.77 -4.99 -4.02
CA VAL A 88 1.78 -5.99 -4.45
C VAL A 88 2.11 -7.38 -3.90
N PHE A 89 3.36 -7.83 -4.02
CA PHE A 89 3.72 -9.21 -3.72
C PHE A 89 4.48 -9.42 -2.41
N GLN A 90 4.73 -8.39 -1.59
CA GLN A 90 5.47 -8.50 -0.33
C GLN A 90 4.96 -9.57 0.65
N TRP A 91 3.73 -10.03 0.45
CA TRP A 91 3.10 -11.05 1.28
C TRP A 91 3.34 -12.49 0.78
N GLN A 92 3.67 -12.63 -0.50
CA GLN A 92 3.91 -13.89 -1.18
C GLN A 92 5.40 -14.15 -1.36
N VAL A 93 6.17 -13.09 -1.65
CA VAL A 93 7.59 -13.18 -2.02
C VAL A 93 8.42 -12.19 -1.21
N ASP A 94 9.48 -12.67 -0.57
CA ASP A 94 10.52 -11.80 -0.01
C ASP A 94 11.52 -11.48 -1.13
N PHE A 95 11.33 -10.32 -1.77
CA PHE A 95 12.18 -9.89 -2.90
C PHE A 95 13.64 -9.71 -2.53
N SER A 96 13.98 -9.59 -1.25
CA SER A 96 15.36 -9.46 -0.78
C SER A 96 16.08 -10.81 -0.60
N ARG A 97 15.33 -11.91 -0.49
CA ARG A 97 15.89 -13.23 -0.11
C ARG A 97 15.49 -14.38 -1.03
N GLN A 98 14.31 -14.33 -1.63
CA GLN A 98 13.74 -15.46 -2.36
C GLN A 98 13.89 -15.34 -3.88
N VAL A 99 14.05 -14.11 -4.40
CA VAL A 99 14.17 -13.87 -5.83
C VAL A 99 15.51 -14.38 -6.39
N ARG A 100 15.45 -15.04 -7.54
CA ARG A 100 16.59 -15.68 -8.17
C ARG A 100 16.64 -15.41 -9.67
N SER A 101 17.82 -15.58 -10.24
CA SER A 101 17.98 -15.59 -11.69
C SER A 101 17.09 -16.69 -12.31
N GLY A 102 16.36 -16.32 -13.36
CA GLY A 102 15.39 -17.17 -14.04
C GLY A 102 13.94 -16.97 -13.59
N ASP A 103 13.67 -16.30 -12.46
CA ASP A 103 12.31 -15.86 -12.12
C ASP A 103 11.79 -14.88 -13.18
N THR A 104 10.47 -14.84 -13.37
CA THR A 104 9.87 -14.01 -14.43
C THR A 104 8.80 -13.08 -13.86
N TYR A 105 8.54 -12.00 -14.57
CA TYR A 105 7.45 -11.09 -14.24
C TYR A 105 6.72 -10.60 -15.48
N ARG A 106 5.43 -10.32 -15.30
CA ARG A 106 4.57 -9.60 -16.24
C ARG A 106 3.80 -8.54 -15.48
N ILE A 107 3.72 -7.35 -16.03
CA ILE A 107 3.07 -6.20 -15.38
C ILE A 107 2.28 -5.44 -16.42
N VAL A 108 1.05 -5.11 -16.10
CA VAL A 108 0.24 -4.11 -16.81
C VAL A 108 -0.12 -3.02 -15.82
N PHE A 109 0.24 -1.78 -16.14
CA PHE A 109 -0.08 -0.65 -15.29
C PHE A 109 -0.56 0.55 -16.09
N GLU A 110 -1.40 1.35 -15.49
CA GLU A 110 -1.80 2.65 -15.99
C GLU A 110 -1.01 3.75 -15.31
N ARG A 111 -0.76 4.81 -16.06
CA ARG A 111 -0.14 6.03 -15.56
C ARG A 111 -0.79 7.27 -16.14
N GLN A 112 -0.94 8.27 -15.33
CA GLN A 112 -1.35 9.61 -15.71
C GLN A 112 -0.10 10.46 -15.96
N VAL A 113 0.05 10.94 -17.20
CA VAL A 113 1.27 11.61 -17.65
C VAL A 113 0.98 13.06 -18.00
N ARG A 114 1.79 13.96 -17.49
CA ARG A 114 1.80 15.38 -17.84
C ARG A 114 2.52 15.61 -19.17
N PRO A 115 2.32 16.77 -19.83
CA PRO A 115 3.02 17.09 -21.08
C PRO A 115 4.54 17.09 -20.98
N ASP A 116 5.11 17.31 -19.79
CA ASP A 116 6.55 17.26 -19.52
C ASP A 116 7.09 15.83 -19.31
N GLY A 117 6.22 14.81 -19.45
CA GLY A 117 6.56 13.41 -19.25
C GLY A 117 6.58 12.95 -17.80
N SER A 118 6.38 13.86 -16.84
CA SER A 118 6.28 13.48 -15.43
C SER A 118 4.98 12.74 -15.15
N MET A 119 5.04 11.74 -14.27
CA MET A 119 3.86 11.01 -13.81
C MET A 119 3.13 11.82 -12.75
N ARG A 120 1.81 11.95 -12.89
CA ARG A 120 0.93 12.52 -11.87
C ARG A 120 0.52 11.44 -10.87
N ASP A 121 0.10 10.31 -11.40
CA ASP A 121 -0.40 9.17 -10.66
C ASP A 121 -0.28 7.89 -11.49
N GLY A 122 -0.41 6.74 -10.87
CA GLY A 122 -0.39 5.46 -11.54
C GLY A 122 -0.72 4.32 -10.61
N HIS A 123 -1.17 3.22 -11.18
CA HIS A 123 -1.42 1.98 -10.45
C HIS A 123 -1.21 0.76 -11.34
N ILE A 124 -0.80 -0.34 -10.74
CA ILE A 124 -0.77 -1.64 -11.42
C ILE A 124 -2.20 -2.13 -11.59
N ILE A 125 -2.56 -2.51 -12.83
CA ILE A 125 -3.88 -3.08 -13.14
C ILE A 125 -3.84 -4.60 -12.91
N ALA A 126 -2.76 -5.24 -13.37
CA ALA A 126 -2.52 -6.65 -13.17
C ALA A 126 -1.02 -6.95 -13.19
N ALA A 127 -0.60 -7.90 -12.39
CA ALA A 127 0.77 -8.36 -12.35
C ALA A 127 0.85 -9.87 -12.12
N GLU A 128 1.88 -10.48 -12.65
CA GLU A 128 2.31 -11.83 -12.33
C GLU A 128 3.78 -11.81 -11.96
N PHE A 129 4.12 -12.56 -10.94
CA PHE A 129 5.51 -12.88 -10.60
C PHE A 129 5.67 -14.38 -10.42
N VAL A 130 6.58 -14.99 -11.15
CA VAL A 130 6.88 -16.43 -11.03
C VAL A 130 8.17 -16.57 -10.25
N ASN A 131 8.08 -17.11 -9.03
CA ASN A 131 9.23 -17.32 -8.16
C ASN A 131 9.50 -18.82 -7.97
N GLY A 132 10.65 -19.28 -8.40
CA GLY A 132 11.02 -20.69 -8.32
C GLY A 132 10.01 -21.63 -9.01
N GLY A 133 9.40 -21.18 -10.10
CA GLY A 133 8.37 -21.89 -10.85
C GLY A 133 6.95 -21.78 -10.28
N THR A 134 6.75 -21.08 -9.16
CA THR A 134 5.42 -20.84 -8.59
C THR A 134 4.89 -19.49 -9.06
N PRO A 135 3.76 -19.44 -9.80
CA PRO A 135 3.15 -18.20 -10.22
C PRO A 135 2.37 -17.55 -9.07
N TYR A 136 2.48 -16.25 -8.95
CA TYR A 136 1.69 -15.36 -8.08
C TYR A 136 1.02 -14.33 -8.98
N LEU A 137 -0.31 -14.28 -8.94
CA LEU A 137 -1.12 -13.33 -9.72
C LEU A 137 -1.72 -12.29 -8.79
N ALA A 138 -1.81 -11.07 -9.29
CA ALA A 138 -2.44 -9.95 -8.62
C ALA A 138 -3.20 -9.11 -9.63
N VAL A 139 -4.49 -8.96 -9.41
CA VAL A 139 -5.39 -8.15 -10.23
C VAL A 139 -5.98 -7.07 -9.34
N TRP A 140 -5.80 -5.81 -9.73
CA TRP A 140 -6.43 -4.69 -9.07
C TRP A 140 -7.95 -4.78 -9.21
N PHE A 141 -8.68 -4.47 -8.15
CA PHE A 141 -10.13 -4.37 -8.19
C PHE A 141 -10.62 -3.36 -7.17
N ASP A 142 -11.49 -2.49 -7.64
CA ASP A 142 -12.18 -1.49 -6.84
C ASP A 142 -13.69 -1.79 -6.90
N PRO A 143 -14.26 -2.39 -5.85
CA PRO A 143 -15.66 -2.76 -5.85
C PRO A 143 -16.61 -1.57 -5.94
N ASN A 144 -16.21 -0.41 -5.41
CA ASN A 144 -17.07 0.77 -5.25
C ASN A 144 -16.80 1.87 -6.27
N ASP A 145 -15.76 1.75 -7.11
CA ASP A 145 -15.28 2.80 -8.03
C ASP A 145 -14.93 4.13 -7.29
N ASP A 146 -14.46 4.03 -6.05
CA ASP A 146 -14.10 5.18 -5.23
C ASP A 146 -12.58 5.44 -5.18
N GLY A 147 -11.79 4.63 -5.90
CA GLY A 147 -10.34 4.69 -5.97
C GLY A 147 -9.64 3.95 -4.83
N ASP A 148 -10.38 3.29 -3.92
CA ASP A 148 -9.86 2.56 -2.75
C ASP A 148 -9.86 1.04 -3.00
N GLY A 149 -9.45 0.63 -4.20
CA GLY A 149 -9.34 -0.78 -4.59
C GLY A 149 -8.15 -1.48 -3.93
N THR A 150 -8.07 -2.80 -4.14
CA THR A 150 -6.95 -3.64 -3.69
C THR A 150 -6.68 -4.76 -4.69
N PHE A 151 -5.66 -5.58 -4.39
CA PHE A 151 -5.28 -6.69 -5.26
C PHE A 151 -5.89 -8.00 -4.81
N TYR A 152 -6.37 -8.76 -5.77
CA TYR A 152 -6.90 -10.10 -5.60
C TYR A 152 -6.20 -11.08 -6.55
N ASP A 153 -6.09 -12.33 -6.12
CA ASP A 153 -5.61 -13.40 -7.00
C ASP A 153 -6.72 -13.83 -7.99
N GLU A 154 -6.40 -14.78 -8.86
CA GLU A 154 -7.31 -15.29 -9.88
C GLU A 154 -8.61 -15.90 -9.32
N LEU A 155 -8.59 -16.29 -8.04
CA LEU A 155 -9.75 -16.87 -7.34
C LEU A 155 -10.51 -15.81 -6.50
N GLY A 156 -10.17 -14.53 -6.66
CA GLY A 156 -10.79 -13.45 -5.88
C GLY A 156 -10.41 -13.41 -4.41
N ARG A 157 -9.33 -14.08 -4.02
CA ARG A 157 -8.78 -14.00 -2.67
C ARG A 157 -7.84 -12.82 -2.58
N SER A 158 -7.91 -12.05 -1.49
CA SER A 158 -7.01 -10.91 -1.30
C SER A 158 -5.54 -11.35 -1.33
N VAL A 159 -4.75 -10.72 -2.18
CA VAL A 159 -3.30 -10.85 -2.25
C VAL A 159 -2.64 -10.28 -0.99
N ARG A 160 -3.24 -9.25 -0.42
CA ARG A 160 -2.78 -8.65 0.84
C ARG A 160 -3.17 -9.51 2.03
N ARG A 161 -2.36 -9.49 3.07
CA ARG A 161 -2.77 -10.01 4.39
C ARG A 161 -3.43 -8.90 5.19
N ALA A 162 -4.35 -9.28 6.07
CA ALA A 162 -5.03 -8.32 6.93
C ALA A 162 -4.07 -7.52 7.84
N PHE A 163 -2.85 -8.01 8.04
CA PHE A 163 -1.86 -7.36 8.90
C PHE A 163 -0.45 -7.40 8.32
N LEU A 164 0.28 -6.30 8.47
CA LEU A 164 1.74 -6.26 8.29
C LEU A 164 2.43 -7.15 9.34
N THR A 165 3.56 -7.72 9.00
CA THR A 165 4.36 -8.54 9.93
C THR A 165 5.05 -7.73 11.01
N LYS A 166 5.24 -6.41 10.79
CA LYS A 166 5.90 -5.47 11.72
C LYS A 166 5.31 -4.06 11.57
N PRO A 167 5.29 -3.25 12.66
CA PRO A 167 4.71 -1.90 12.64
C PRO A 167 5.68 -0.81 12.18
N ILE A 168 6.91 -1.14 11.86
CA ILE A 168 7.94 -0.19 11.39
C ILE A 168 8.70 -0.77 10.21
N GLU A 169 9.09 0.06 9.28
CA GLU A 169 9.84 -0.35 8.10
C GLU A 169 11.28 -0.72 8.46
N LEU A 170 11.98 0.19 9.13
CA LEU A 170 13.37 0.03 9.57
C LEU A 170 13.44 -0.17 11.08
N GLY A 171 14.07 -1.26 11.52
CA GLY A 171 14.27 -1.58 12.92
C GLY A 171 14.61 -3.06 13.13
N ARG A 172 15.13 -3.37 14.32
CA ARG A 172 15.46 -4.73 14.72
C ARG A 172 14.61 -5.18 15.90
N ILE A 173 14.30 -6.44 15.97
CA ILE A 173 13.65 -7.01 17.16
C ILE A 173 14.66 -6.95 18.33
N SER A 174 14.29 -6.23 19.38
CA SER A 174 15.08 -6.13 20.62
C SER A 174 14.56 -7.04 21.73
N SER A 175 13.25 -7.37 21.68
CA SER A 175 12.66 -8.32 22.63
C SER A 175 11.48 -9.06 22.01
N VAL A 176 11.44 -10.37 22.19
CA VAL A 176 10.37 -11.23 21.65
C VAL A 176 9.23 -11.41 22.66
N TYR A 177 8.07 -11.85 22.15
CA TYR A 177 6.96 -12.31 22.99
C TYR A 177 7.39 -13.43 23.92
N SER A 178 7.03 -13.34 25.20
CA SER A 178 7.36 -14.37 26.19
C SER A 178 6.29 -14.44 27.29
N ASN A 179 5.96 -15.63 27.71
CA ASN A 179 5.06 -15.82 28.86
C ASN A 179 5.76 -15.56 30.22
N SER A 180 7.10 -15.59 30.26
CA SER A 180 7.89 -15.36 31.48
C SER A 180 9.30 -14.94 31.10
N ARG A 181 9.59 -13.62 31.18
CA ARG A 181 10.96 -13.08 31.03
C ARG A 181 11.34 -12.26 32.27
N LEU A 182 12.63 -12.10 32.52
CA LEU A 182 13.13 -11.17 33.54
C LEU A 182 12.83 -9.74 33.05
N HIS A 183 12.08 -8.96 33.83
CA HIS A 183 11.75 -7.58 33.47
C HIS A 183 13.00 -6.69 33.69
N PRO A 184 13.41 -5.90 32.68
CA PRO A 184 14.67 -5.17 32.71
C PRO A 184 14.73 -4.07 33.79
N ILE A 185 13.58 -3.54 34.24
CA ILE A 185 13.50 -2.49 35.24
C ILE A 185 13.22 -3.08 36.64
N HIS A 186 12.27 -4.00 36.72
CA HIS A 186 11.77 -4.49 37.99
C HIS A 186 12.51 -5.73 38.53
N ASN A 187 13.36 -6.32 37.72
CA ASN A 187 14.13 -7.55 38.03
C ASN A 187 13.27 -8.73 38.53
N ILE A 188 12.02 -8.82 38.12
CA ILE A 188 11.08 -9.88 38.40
C ILE A 188 10.65 -10.56 37.11
N ARG A 189 10.24 -11.83 37.18
CA ARG A 189 9.72 -12.52 36.01
C ARG A 189 8.27 -12.05 35.70
N ARG A 190 8.08 -11.48 34.52
CA ARG A 190 6.79 -10.98 34.03
C ARG A 190 6.56 -11.44 32.59
N PRO A 191 5.30 -11.64 32.17
CA PRO A 191 5.00 -11.87 30.77
C PRO A 191 5.34 -10.64 29.94
N HIS A 192 5.87 -10.86 28.73
CA HIS A 192 5.99 -9.86 27.68
C HIS A 192 4.98 -10.17 26.57
N ARG A 193 3.88 -9.43 26.55
CA ARG A 193 2.72 -9.74 25.71
C ARG A 193 2.82 -9.19 24.27
N GLY A 194 3.98 -8.66 23.89
CA GLY A 194 4.25 -8.09 22.57
C GLY A 194 5.65 -8.42 22.06
N VAL A 195 6.03 -7.72 21.02
CA VAL A 195 7.38 -7.71 20.44
C VAL A 195 7.87 -6.29 20.46
N ASP A 196 9.09 -6.09 20.93
CA ASP A 196 9.75 -4.78 20.92
C ASP A 196 10.63 -4.65 19.69
N TYR A 197 10.38 -3.61 18.89
CA TYR A 197 11.16 -3.25 17.71
C TYR A 197 11.96 -1.99 18.01
N ALA A 198 13.27 -2.14 18.21
CA ALA A 198 14.19 -1.02 18.44
C ALA A 198 14.41 -0.24 17.14
N ALA A 199 14.22 1.07 17.22
CA ALA A 199 14.47 2.02 16.14
C ALA A 199 14.74 3.40 16.74
N ASN A 200 15.31 4.31 15.95
CA ASN A 200 15.59 5.67 16.40
C ASN A 200 14.30 6.41 16.76
N THR A 201 14.36 7.26 17.79
CA THR A 201 13.26 8.17 18.13
C THR A 201 12.85 8.97 16.92
N GLY A 202 11.53 9.05 16.65
CA GLY A 202 10.99 9.73 15.49
C GLY A 202 10.76 8.84 14.25
N THR A 203 11.23 7.58 14.25
CA THR A 203 10.90 6.60 13.19
C THR A 203 9.38 6.46 13.08
N PRO A 204 8.78 6.48 11.87
CA PRO A 204 7.36 6.27 11.68
C PRO A 204 6.90 4.92 12.21
N ILE A 205 5.77 4.91 12.91
CA ILE A 205 5.05 3.70 13.31
C ILE A 205 3.79 3.63 12.45
N MET A 206 3.57 2.50 11.80
CA MET A 206 2.46 2.25 10.89
C MET A 206 1.39 1.40 11.54
N ALA A 207 0.13 1.66 11.21
CA ALA A 207 -0.96 0.72 11.47
C ALA A 207 -0.69 -0.58 10.70
N THR A 208 -0.66 -1.70 11.41
CA THR A 208 -0.37 -2.99 10.76
C THR A 208 -1.56 -3.54 9.97
N GLY A 209 -2.76 -3.02 10.15
CA GLY A 209 -3.97 -3.39 9.42
C GLY A 209 -4.98 -2.25 9.40
N ASP A 210 -5.95 -2.35 8.50
CA ASP A 210 -7.10 -1.45 8.44
C ASP A 210 -7.91 -1.55 9.74
N GLY A 211 -8.42 -0.43 10.23
CA GLY A 211 -9.22 -0.45 11.45
C GLY A 211 -9.65 0.91 11.96
N VAL A 212 -10.17 0.91 13.18
CA VAL A 212 -10.60 2.12 13.90
C VAL A 212 -9.76 2.27 15.16
N VAL A 213 -9.19 3.44 15.36
CA VAL A 213 -8.50 3.79 16.60
C VAL A 213 -9.51 3.78 17.74
N ILE A 214 -9.30 2.94 18.75
CA ILE A 214 -10.15 2.85 19.95
C ILE A 214 -9.51 3.51 21.16
N TYR A 215 -8.18 3.75 21.11
CA TYR A 215 -7.45 4.43 22.17
C TYR A 215 -6.25 5.19 21.58
N ALA A 216 -5.98 6.40 22.02
CA ALA A 216 -4.80 7.20 21.68
C ALA A 216 -4.50 8.17 22.82
N ASP A 217 -3.80 7.72 23.85
CA ASP A 217 -3.45 8.51 25.04
C ASP A 217 -2.34 7.81 25.84
N TRP A 218 -1.97 8.40 26.99
CA TRP A 218 -1.03 7.81 27.96
C TRP A 218 -1.63 6.62 28.69
N LYS A 219 -0.90 5.49 28.75
CA LYS A 219 -1.36 4.26 29.45
C LYS A 219 -0.27 3.61 30.28
N GLY A 220 0.07 4.23 31.41
CA GLY A 220 0.99 3.69 32.41
C GLY A 220 2.33 3.28 31.85
N GLU A 221 2.75 2.02 32.09
CA GLU A 221 4.04 1.49 31.60
C GLU A 221 4.17 1.49 30.08
N LEU A 222 3.08 1.45 29.32
CA LEU A 222 3.09 1.51 27.86
C LEU A 222 3.32 2.93 27.29
N GLY A 223 3.32 3.95 28.16
CA GLY A 223 3.50 5.35 27.75
C GLY A 223 2.41 5.83 26.81
N ASN A 224 2.78 6.62 25.80
CA ASN A 224 1.85 7.00 24.72
C ASN A 224 1.52 5.78 23.90
N LEU A 225 0.24 5.40 23.87
CA LEU A 225 -0.29 4.19 23.28
C LEU A 225 -1.36 4.50 22.24
N VAL A 226 -1.30 3.84 21.10
CA VAL A 226 -2.43 3.71 20.16
C VAL A 226 -2.93 2.27 20.20
N GLU A 227 -4.25 2.10 20.29
CA GLU A 227 -4.92 0.81 20.08
C GLU A 227 -5.86 0.91 18.88
N ILE A 228 -5.79 -0.07 17.98
CA ILE A 228 -6.62 -0.13 16.77
C ILE A 228 -7.43 -1.41 16.81
N GLN A 229 -8.76 -1.28 16.65
CA GLN A 229 -9.67 -2.39 16.46
C GLN A 229 -9.85 -2.66 14.97
N HIS A 230 -9.67 -3.92 14.59
CA HIS A 230 -9.73 -4.39 13.21
C HIS A 230 -11.08 -5.06 12.89
N PRO A 231 -11.47 -5.15 11.60
CA PRO A 231 -12.75 -5.75 11.19
C PRO A 231 -12.95 -7.18 11.69
N ASN A 232 -11.89 -7.99 11.77
CA ASN A 232 -11.94 -9.37 12.32
C ASN A 232 -12.09 -9.43 13.86
N GLY A 233 -12.21 -8.27 14.52
CA GLY A 233 -12.34 -8.14 15.98
C GLY A 233 -11.02 -8.22 16.75
N TRP A 234 -9.88 -8.35 16.07
CA TRP A 234 -8.57 -8.24 16.72
C TRP A 234 -8.26 -6.79 17.09
N VAL A 235 -7.33 -6.63 18.05
CA VAL A 235 -6.82 -5.32 18.46
C VAL A 235 -5.31 -5.35 18.38
N THR A 236 -4.74 -4.33 17.73
CA THR A 236 -3.28 -4.08 17.78
C THR A 236 -2.96 -2.90 18.68
N ARG A 237 -1.81 -2.95 19.34
CA ARG A 237 -1.32 -1.95 20.29
C ARG A 237 0.09 -1.52 19.93
N TYR A 238 0.33 -0.21 20.04
CA TYR A 238 1.59 0.43 19.67
C TYR A 238 2.01 1.37 20.80
N GLY A 239 2.90 0.89 21.68
CA GLY A 239 3.32 1.61 22.86
C GLY A 239 4.64 2.38 22.71
N HIS A 240 4.98 3.13 23.76
CA HIS A 240 6.18 3.93 23.92
C HIS A 240 6.40 5.03 22.89
N MET A 241 5.32 5.49 22.22
CA MET A 241 5.40 6.53 21.20
C MET A 241 5.93 7.85 21.76
N SER A 242 6.74 8.58 20.97
CA SER A 242 7.12 9.95 21.29
C SER A 242 5.95 10.93 21.03
N ARG A 243 5.16 10.68 20.00
CA ARG A 243 3.97 11.46 19.64
C ARG A 243 3.05 10.66 18.73
N PHE A 244 1.77 11.00 18.74
CA PHE A 244 0.79 10.53 17.78
C PHE A 244 0.93 11.28 16.44
N ALA A 245 0.50 10.68 15.34
CA ALA A 245 0.40 11.36 14.07
C ALA A 245 -0.80 12.34 14.08
N PRO A 246 -0.75 13.42 13.29
CA PRO A 246 -1.86 14.36 13.19
C PRO A 246 -3.18 13.64 12.84
N GLY A 247 -4.24 13.98 13.56
CA GLY A 247 -5.58 13.41 13.34
C GLY A 247 -5.81 12.03 13.96
N VAL A 248 -4.81 11.36 14.50
CA VAL A 248 -4.97 10.06 15.18
C VAL A 248 -5.57 10.26 16.57
N ARG A 249 -6.84 9.85 16.71
CA ARG A 249 -7.64 9.94 17.96
C ARG A 249 -8.71 8.84 17.96
N PRO A 250 -9.29 8.50 19.10
CA PRO A 250 -10.39 7.53 19.13
C PRO A 250 -11.50 7.87 18.13
N GLY A 251 -11.96 6.87 17.39
CA GLY A 251 -12.93 7.00 16.30
C GLY A 251 -12.31 7.23 14.91
N THR A 252 -11.02 7.56 14.81
CA THR A 252 -10.35 7.73 13.50
C THR A 252 -10.21 6.38 12.79
N ARG A 253 -10.64 6.30 11.53
CA ARG A 253 -10.34 5.20 10.64
C ARG A 253 -8.91 5.32 10.14
N VAL A 254 -8.17 4.22 10.15
CA VAL A 254 -6.80 4.13 9.64
C VAL A 254 -6.69 2.98 8.66
N LYS A 255 -5.82 3.15 7.67
CA LYS A 255 -5.49 2.12 6.69
C LYS A 255 -4.19 1.41 7.08
N GLN A 256 -4.02 0.18 6.61
CA GLN A 256 -2.75 -0.54 6.69
C GLN A 256 -1.63 0.33 6.10
N SER A 257 -0.44 0.31 6.70
CA SER A 257 0.72 1.16 6.36
C SER A 257 0.57 2.65 6.68
N GLN A 258 -0.60 3.12 7.10
CA GLN A 258 -0.76 4.52 7.51
C GLN A 258 0.07 4.83 8.76
N THR A 259 0.85 5.92 8.72
CA THR A 259 1.59 6.38 9.90
C THR A 259 0.62 6.83 11.00
N ILE A 260 0.69 6.21 12.17
CA ILE A 260 -0.14 6.50 13.35
C ILE A 260 0.59 7.20 14.48
N GLY A 261 1.92 7.25 14.43
CA GLY A 261 2.74 7.90 15.43
C GLY A 261 4.22 7.73 15.13
N ARG A 262 5.04 8.01 16.12
CA ARG A 262 6.49 7.92 15.99
C ARG A 262 7.11 7.22 17.18
N VAL A 263 8.15 6.43 16.92
CA VAL A 263 8.95 5.75 17.94
C VAL A 263 9.45 6.75 18.99
N GLY A 264 9.37 6.35 20.25
CA GLY A 264 9.85 7.10 21.39
C GLY A 264 10.39 6.18 22.49
N GLN A 265 10.36 6.71 23.71
CA GLN A 265 10.83 6.03 24.93
C GLN A 265 9.93 6.42 26.10
N THR A 266 8.63 6.59 25.87
CA THR A 266 7.68 7.00 26.92
C THR A 266 7.24 5.82 27.78
N GLY A 267 6.83 6.07 29.03
CA GLY A 267 6.46 5.01 29.97
C GLY A 267 7.65 4.21 30.52
N GLY A 268 7.48 2.90 30.62
CA GLY A 268 8.48 1.96 31.19
C GLY A 268 9.52 1.47 30.18
N ALA A 269 9.98 2.31 29.27
CA ALA A 269 10.95 1.95 28.24
C ALA A 269 12.40 2.23 28.68
N THR A 270 13.33 1.31 28.40
CA THR A 270 14.77 1.46 28.69
C THR A 270 15.58 2.08 27.55
N GLY A 271 15.00 2.20 26.37
CA GLY A 271 15.58 2.80 25.16
C GLY A 271 14.52 2.97 24.08
N PRO A 272 14.82 3.71 22.99
CA PRO A 272 13.86 3.97 21.94
C PRO A 272 13.42 2.69 21.22
N HIS A 273 12.11 2.38 21.25
CA HIS A 273 11.50 1.25 20.56
C HIS A 273 9.98 1.44 20.44
N VAL A 274 9.33 0.65 19.59
CA VAL A 274 7.89 0.44 19.65
C VAL A 274 7.60 -0.92 20.28
N HIS A 275 6.75 -0.94 21.31
CA HIS A 275 6.15 -2.14 21.84
C HIS A 275 4.90 -2.48 21.06
N TYR A 276 4.88 -3.62 20.36
CA TYR A 276 3.80 -4.05 19.48
C TYR A 276 3.11 -5.29 20.01
N GLU A 277 1.78 -5.21 20.23
CA GLU A 277 0.97 -6.35 20.63
C GLU A 277 -0.11 -6.63 19.58
N MET A 278 -0.45 -7.91 19.43
CA MET A 278 -1.67 -8.38 18.77
C MET A 278 -2.54 -9.09 19.81
N ARG A 279 -3.83 -8.80 19.80
CA ARG A 279 -4.82 -9.39 20.74
C ARG A 279 -6.04 -9.88 20.00
N ARG A 280 -6.60 -10.99 20.45
CA ARG A 280 -7.92 -11.44 20.01
C ARG A 280 -9.03 -10.56 20.61
N ARG A 281 -10.25 -10.78 20.12
CA ARG A 281 -11.46 -10.11 20.60
C ARG A 281 -11.70 -10.31 22.10
N ASP A 282 -11.32 -11.46 22.65
CA ASP A 282 -11.41 -11.78 24.09
C ASP A 282 -10.28 -11.13 24.93
N GLY A 283 -9.42 -10.34 24.31
CA GLY A 283 -8.29 -9.67 24.97
C GLY A 283 -7.05 -10.54 25.12
N SER A 284 -7.07 -11.84 24.77
CA SER A 284 -5.91 -12.72 24.85
C SER A 284 -4.80 -12.27 23.90
N ALA A 285 -3.54 -12.22 24.39
CA ALA A 285 -2.41 -11.82 23.58
C ALA A 285 -1.99 -12.94 22.62
N LEU A 286 -1.68 -12.56 21.39
CA LEU A 286 -1.10 -13.40 20.37
C LEU A 286 0.41 -13.13 20.28
N ASN A 287 1.19 -14.13 19.90
CA ASN A 287 2.59 -13.89 19.54
C ASN A 287 2.69 -13.36 18.11
N PRO A 288 3.03 -12.07 17.88
CA PRO A 288 3.06 -11.47 16.55
C PRO A 288 4.01 -12.18 15.56
N LEU A 289 5.06 -12.85 16.07
CA LEU A 289 6.05 -13.54 15.23
C LEU A 289 5.64 -14.97 14.84
N ARG A 290 4.56 -15.50 15.43
CA ARG A 290 4.13 -16.90 15.23
C ARG A 290 2.67 -17.04 14.83
N VAL A 291 1.89 -15.96 14.98
CA VAL A 291 0.48 -15.99 14.61
C VAL A 291 0.34 -16.14 13.09
N ARG A 292 -0.51 -17.05 12.65
CA ARG A 292 -0.91 -17.11 11.24
C ARG A 292 -1.82 -15.91 10.98
N LEU A 293 -1.29 -14.95 10.22
CA LEU A 293 -2.06 -13.76 9.84
C LEU A 293 -3.20 -14.16 8.89
N PRO A 294 -4.42 -13.68 9.14
CA PRO A 294 -5.53 -13.94 8.23
C PRO A 294 -5.27 -13.29 6.86
N PRO A 295 -5.88 -13.80 5.79
CA PRO A 295 -5.91 -13.09 4.52
C PRO A 295 -6.60 -11.74 4.71
N GLY A 296 -6.41 -10.83 3.76
CA GLY A 296 -7.22 -9.61 3.66
C GLY A 296 -8.68 -9.94 3.34
N ASP A 297 -9.52 -8.92 3.34
CA ASP A 297 -10.94 -9.08 3.08
C ASP A 297 -11.15 -9.63 1.66
N PRO A 298 -12.03 -10.64 1.50
CA PRO A 298 -12.37 -11.17 0.19
C PRO A 298 -13.19 -10.14 -0.60
N ILE A 299 -13.39 -10.41 -1.89
CA ILE A 299 -14.30 -9.61 -2.71
C ILE A 299 -15.69 -9.61 -2.09
N PRO A 300 -16.35 -8.45 -1.94
CA PRO A 300 -17.72 -8.37 -1.47
C PRO A 300 -18.67 -9.21 -2.34
N SER A 301 -19.63 -9.89 -1.72
CA SER A 301 -20.51 -10.85 -2.41
C SER A 301 -21.34 -10.23 -3.54
N ASP A 302 -21.69 -8.95 -3.41
CA ASP A 302 -22.43 -8.16 -4.41
C ASP A 302 -21.56 -7.71 -5.60
N SER A 303 -20.25 -7.77 -5.46
CA SER A 303 -19.27 -7.30 -6.45
C SER A 303 -18.69 -8.42 -7.32
N TRP A 304 -19.07 -9.69 -7.08
CA TRP A 304 -18.53 -10.84 -7.83
C TRP A 304 -18.83 -10.78 -9.33
N GLY A 305 -20.00 -10.28 -9.73
CA GLY A 305 -20.34 -10.11 -11.16
C GLY A 305 -19.40 -9.12 -11.86
N LYS A 306 -19.12 -7.98 -11.22
CA LYS A 306 -18.15 -6.98 -11.69
C LYS A 306 -16.75 -7.56 -11.74
N TRP A 307 -16.31 -8.22 -10.66
CA TRP A 307 -15.02 -8.90 -10.58
C TRP A 307 -14.80 -9.88 -11.73
N ALA A 308 -15.76 -10.78 -12.01
CA ALA A 308 -15.63 -11.80 -13.04
C ALA A 308 -15.38 -11.21 -14.44
N VAL A 309 -15.96 -10.04 -14.72
CA VAL A 309 -15.75 -9.34 -16.00
C VAL A 309 -14.40 -8.64 -16.03
N GLU A 310 -14.11 -7.83 -15.03
CA GLU A 310 -12.90 -7.01 -15.01
C GLU A 310 -11.64 -7.85 -14.84
N SER A 311 -11.65 -8.84 -13.95
CA SER A 311 -10.49 -9.70 -13.73
C SER A 311 -10.11 -10.47 -15.00
N ARG A 312 -11.10 -11.02 -15.73
CA ARG A 312 -10.85 -11.71 -17.00
C ARG A 312 -10.25 -10.77 -18.04
N GLN A 313 -10.75 -9.55 -18.14
CA GLN A 313 -10.18 -8.56 -19.06
C GLN A 313 -8.72 -8.25 -18.70
N ARG A 314 -8.43 -8.00 -17.42
CA ARG A 314 -7.09 -7.65 -16.93
C ARG A 314 -6.10 -8.81 -17.05
N LEU A 315 -6.54 -10.04 -16.77
CA LEU A 315 -5.72 -11.23 -16.97
C LEU A 315 -5.38 -11.45 -18.45
N ARG A 316 -6.32 -11.23 -19.39
CA ARG A 316 -6.03 -11.27 -20.82
C ARG A 316 -4.98 -10.24 -21.24
N MET A 317 -4.94 -9.08 -20.61
CA MET A 317 -3.87 -8.10 -20.85
C MET A 317 -2.49 -8.65 -20.44
N LEU A 318 -2.40 -9.41 -19.34
CA LEU A 318 -1.16 -10.10 -18.95
C LEU A 318 -0.79 -11.22 -19.95
N GLU A 319 -1.77 -11.98 -20.46
CA GLU A 319 -1.51 -13.04 -21.45
C GLU A 319 -0.99 -12.51 -22.79
N ALA A 320 -1.27 -11.25 -23.12
CA ALA A 320 -0.69 -10.61 -24.30
C ALA A 320 0.83 -10.42 -24.19
N LEU A 321 1.40 -10.55 -22.97
CA LEU A 321 2.82 -10.49 -22.71
C LEU A 321 3.47 -11.89 -22.78
N PRO A 322 4.76 -11.99 -23.19
CA PRO A 322 5.50 -13.26 -23.15
C PRO A 322 5.52 -13.86 -21.74
N GLY A 323 5.14 -15.13 -21.64
CA GLY A 323 5.11 -15.86 -20.39
C GLY A 323 4.28 -17.14 -20.48
N PRO A 324 4.20 -17.94 -19.40
CA PRO A 324 3.36 -19.12 -19.36
C PRO A 324 1.87 -18.76 -19.45
N PRO A 325 0.99 -19.67 -19.95
CA PRO A 325 -0.45 -19.46 -19.94
C PRO A 325 -0.98 -19.24 -18.53
N ILE A 326 -1.98 -18.37 -18.38
CA ILE A 326 -2.67 -18.19 -17.10
C ILE A 326 -3.76 -19.24 -16.98
N ALA A 327 -3.58 -20.19 -16.08
CA ALA A 327 -4.42 -21.39 -15.98
C ALA A 327 -5.93 -21.11 -15.88
N VAL A 328 -6.30 -20.10 -15.13
CA VAL A 328 -7.72 -19.67 -14.94
C VAL A 328 -8.42 -19.27 -16.24
N LEU A 329 -7.68 -18.74 -17.22
CA LEU A 329 -8.25 -18.37 -18.51
C LEU A 329 -8.45 -19.58 -19.43
N ALA A 330 -7.68 -20.64 -19.23
CA ALA A 330 -7.80 -21.89 -19.97
C ALA A 330 -9.01 -22.74 -19.53
N GLU A 331 -9.44 -22.59 -18.27
CA GLU A 331 -10.56 -23.32 -17.67
C GLU A 331 -11.90 -22.57 -17.69
N ALA A 332 -11.97 -21.38 -18.31
CA ALA A 332 -13.19 -20.61 -18.33
C ALA A 332 -14.29 -21.39 -19.06
N PRO A 333 -15.39 -21.78 -18.40
CA PRO A 333 -16.50 -22.41 -19.08
C PRO A 333 -17.06 -21.42 -20.09
N ASP A 334 -17.45 -21.95 -21.26
CA ASP A 334 -18.24 -21.21 -22.23
C ASP A 334 -19.46 -20.58 -21.54
N ALA A 335 -19.82 -19.37 -21.96
CA ALA A 335 -20.85 -18.53 -21.33
C ALA A 335 -22.27 -19.17 -21.26
N ASP A 336 -22.41 -20.44 -21.65
CA ASP A 336 -23.65 -21.23 -21.69
C ASP A 336 -23.75 -22.37 -20.64
N SER A 337 -22.83 -22.47 -19.67
CA SER A 337 -22.97 -23.49 -18.62
C SER A 337 -23.85 -23.02 -17.48
N PRO A 338 -24.86 -23.81 -17.07
CA PRO A 338 -25.78 -23.44 -15.99
C PRO A 338 -25.07 -23.38 -14.62
N ALA A 339 -25.56 -22.48 -13.78
CA ALA A 339 -25.07 -22.26 -12.42
C ALA A 339 -24.94 -23.58 -11.65
N ILE A 340 -23.77 -23.77 -11.03
CA ILE A 340 -23.54 -24.90 -10.12
C ILE A 340 -24.32 -24.62 -8.83
N ASP A 341 -25.27 -25.51 -8.51
CA ASP A 341 -26.03 -25.51 -7.25
C ASP A 341 -25.10 -25.49 -6.03
N GLU A 342 -25.44 -24.65 -5.05
CA GLU A 342 -24.83 -24.68 -3.72
C GLU A 342 -25.00 -26.06 -3.08
N PRO A 343 -24.01 -26.63 -2.40
CA PRO A 343 -24.26 -27.77 -1.53
C PRO A 343 -25.03 -27.31 -0.30
N ALA A 344 -26.25 -27.82 -0.16
CA ALA A 344 -27.09 -27.68 0.99
C ALA A 344 -26.32 -28.05 2.27
N GLY A 345 -26.43 -27.18 3.28
CA GLY A 345 -25.96 -27.44 4.63
C GLY A 345 -26.59 -28.74 5.18
N GLY A 346 -25.76 -29.57 5.74
CA GLY A 346 -26.15 -30.72 6.54
C GLY A 346 -25.45 -30.64 7.90
N ASP A 347 -26.26 -30.59 8.93
CA ASP A 347 -26.13 -30.84 10.37
C ASP A 347 -24.72 -30.90 11.02
#